data_0ef85cba7676e489dbb868675d70e904
#
_entry.id   0ef85cba7676e489dbb868675d70e904
#
_cell.length_a   1.000
_cell.length_b   1.000
_cell.length_c   1.000
_cell.angle_alpha   90.00
_cell.angle_beta   90.00
_cell.angle_gamma   90.00
#
_symmetry.space_group_name_H-M   'P 1'
#
loop_
_entity.id
_entity.type
_entity.pdbx_description
1 polymer ?
#
loop_
_entity_poly.entity_id
_entity_poly.type
_entity_poly.pdbx_seq_one_letter_code
_entity_poly.pdbx_strand_id
1 'polypeptide(L)'
;MAHEASARYWAMGQAWFAGGGCGWPLPLTTPARQLRHCLALAILGKAMVTDAIKIRDVRRSDFDQWLPLWDGYNAFYKRVGPTALSMEVTRTTWARFFDHYEPVHCLVAEATGKLIGLVHYIFHRSTTMLGPTCYLQDLFTSKEARGKGVGRGLVIAVYERAKSAGSTRVYWQTHESNVNAQRLYDTIAERSGFIVYRKDLS
;
A
#
# COMPACT_ATOMS: atom_id res chain seq x y z
N MET A 1 21.53 42.92 7.57
CA MET A 1 22.62 42.33 8.34
C MET A 1 22.46 40.86 8.19
N ALA A 2 23.11 40.23 7.16
CA ALA A 2 24.45 39.67 7.26
C ALA A 2 24.49 38.50 8.25
N HIS A 3 24.92 37.28 7.97
CA HIS A 3 25.92 36.63 7.10
C HIS A 3 25.61 35.15 7.10
N GLU A 4 25.66 34.41 5.97
CA GLU A 4 26.83 33.77 5.36
C GLU A 4 27.71 32.90 6.28
N ALA A 5 27.86 31.67 5.86
CA ALA A 5 29.10 30.91 5.71
C ALA A 5 28.75 29.42 5.57
N SER A 6 29.11 28.75 4.62
CA SER A 6 30.16 28.46 3.68
C SER A 6 30.44 26.95 3.65
N ALA A 7 30.33 26.49 2.47
CA ALA A 7 31.00 25.41 1.76
C ALA A 7 32.41 25.02 2.28
N ARG A 8 32.77 23.80 2.03
CA ARG A 8 34.04 23.15 1.65
C ARG A 8 34.22 21.79 2.32
N TYR A 9 34.46 20.76 1.53
CA TYR A 9 35.70 20.11 1.18
C TYR A 9 35.38 19.04 0.15
N TRP A 10 35.85 19.14 -0.97
CA TRP A 10 36.81 18.73 -1.95
C TRP A 10 37.84 17.66 -1.48
N ALA A 11 37.76 16.45 -2.07
CA ALA A 11 38.62 15.92 -3.12
C ALA A 11 39.99 15.33 -2.68
N MET A 12 40.39 14.33 -3.42
CA MET A 12 41.70 13.67 -3.62
C MET A 12 41.71 12.24 -3.03
N GLY A 13 42.18 11.25 -3.76
CA GLY A 13 43.12 11.25 -4.84
C GLY A 13 43.17 9.90 -5.56
N GLN A 14 43.58 10.05 -6.78
CA GLN A 14 43.91 8.98 -7.72
C GLN A 14 45.32 8.41 -7.48
N ALA A 15 45.45 7.20 -7.99
CA ALA A 15 46.60 6.68 -8.72
C ALA A 15 47.67 5.87 -7.96
N TRP A 16 48.11 4.92 -8.72
CA TRP A 16 49.41 4.27 -8.96
C TRP A 16 49.41 2.78 -8.60
N PHE A 17 49.95 1.83 -9.31
CA PHE A 17 50.77 1.70 -10.51
C PHE A 17 50.70 0.28 -11.07
N ALA A 18 51.06 0.21 -12.28
CA ALA A 18 51.32 -0.91 -13.16
C ALA A 18 52.43 -1.88 -12.69
N GLY A 19 52.37 -3.08 -13.24
CA GLY A 19 53.59 -3.77 -13.66
C GLY A 19 53.81 -5.16 -13.07
N GLY A 20 54.06 -6.10 -13.96
CA GLY A 20 54.81 -7.30 -13.64
C GLY A 20 54.12 -8.64 -14.00
N GLY A 21 54.27 -9.08 -15.23
CA GLY A 21 53.96 -10.43 -15.65
C GLY A 21 54.94 -11.45 -15.08
N CYS A 22 54.45 -12.63 -14.76
CA CYS A 22 55.22 -13.85 -14.74
C CYS A 22 54.26 -15.02 -15.04
N GLY A 23 54.49 -15.64 -16.16
CA GLY A 23 53.76 -16.85 -16.59
C GLY A 23 54.15 -18.06 -15.74
N TRP A 24 53.14 -18.84 -15.42
CA TRP A 24 53.29 -20.22 -14.98
C TRP A 24 52.24 -21.08 -15.69
N PRO A 25 52.58 -22.31 -16.07
CA PRO A 25 51.71 -23.17 -16.87
C PRO A 25 50.56 -23.78 -16.03
N LEU A 26 49.40 -23.89 -16.64
CA LEU A 26 48.21 -24.54 -16.09
C LEU A 26 48.42 -26.03 -15.90
N PRO A 27 48.07 -26.65 -14.78
CA PRO A 27 47.86 -28.08 -14.71
C PRO A 27 46.46 -28.44 -15.15
N LEU A 28 46.38 -29.24 -16.20
CA LEU A 28 45.16 -29.97 -16.63
C LEU A 28 44.86 -31.09 -15.65
N THR A 29 44.00 -30.88 -14.65
CA THR A 29 43.20 -31.93 -14.07
C THR A 29 42.12 -31.27 -13.19
N THR A 30 40.93 -31.14 -13.72
CA THR A 30 39.75 -30.74 -12.94
C THR A 30 39.15 -31.99 -12.29
N PRO A 31 39.16 -32.16 -10.97
CA PRO A 31 38.53 -33.29 -10.34
C PRO A 31 37.00 -33.12 -10.38
N ALA A 32 36.33 -34.19 -10.80
CA ALA A 32 34.85 -34.32 -10.93
C ALA A 32 34.02 -34.00 -9.67
N ARG A 33 34.66 -33.55 -8.60
CA ARG A 33 34.02 -33.14 -7.34
C ARG A 33 33.50 -31.71 -7.35
N GLN A 34 34.02 -30.83 -8.22
CA GLN A 34 33.60 -29.44 -8.30
C GLN A 34 32.29 -29.22 -9.06
N LEU A 35 31.95 -30.13 -9.98
CA LEU A 35 30.67 -30.08 -10.73
C LEU A 35 29.44 -30.36 -9.86
N ARG A 36 29.58 -31.12 -8.77
CA ARG A 36 28.46 -31.38 -7.84
C ARG A 36 28.13 -30.18 -6.93
N HIS A 37 29.10 -29.30 -6.68
CA HIS A 37 28.86 -28.08 -5.88
C HIS A 37 28.20 -26.96 -6.70
N CYS A 38 28.50 -26.85 -7.98
CA CYS A 38 27.84 -25.86 -8.85
C CYS A 38 26.37 -26.22 -9.14
N LEU A 39 26.02 -27.53 -9.26
CA LEU A 39 24.61 -27.92 -9.43
C LEU A 39 23.81 -27.75 -8.11
N ALA A 40 24.41 -27.93 -6.95
CA ALA A 40 23.74 -27.72 -5.66
C ALA A 40 23.43 -26.24 -5.38
N LEU A 41 24.29 -25.32 -5.85
CA LEU A 41 24.05 -23.88 -5.74
C LEU A 41 23.01 -23.36 -6.74
N ALA A 42 22.83 -24.03 -7.88
CA ALA A 42 21.79 -23.68 -8.86
C ALA A 42 20.37 -24.08 -8.42
N ILE A 43 20.25 -25.05 -7.51
CA ILE A 43 18.95 -25.51 -6.98
C ILE A 43 18.51 -24.70 -5.74
N LEU A 44 19.45 -24.08 -5.03
CA LEU A 44 19.17 -23.19 -3.89
C LEU A 44 18.88 -21.73 -4.30
N GLY A 45 19.00 -21.41 -5.59
CA GLY A 45 18.76 -20.06 -6.14
C GLY A 45 17.31 -19.79 -6.54
N LYS A 46 16.33 -20.59 -6.10
CA LYS A 46 14.94 -20.16 -6.08
C LYS A 46 14.81 -19.21 -4.87
N ALA A 47 15.31 -17.98 -5.06
CA ALA A 47 15.02 -16.88 -4.16
C ALA A 47 13.51 -16.97 -3.90
N MET A 48 13.13 -17.21 -2.64
CA MET A 48 11.78 -16.92 -2.18
C MET A 48 11.62 -15.42 -2.43
N VAL A 49 11.06 -15.07 -3.58
CA VAL A 49 10.48 -13.75 -3.78
C VAL A 49 9.41 -13.69 -2.70
N THR A 50 9.76 -13.14 -1.56
CA THR A 50 8.77 -12.72 -0.59
C THR A 50 7.92 -11.74 -1.37
N ASP A 51 6.70 -12.14 -1.70
CA ASP A 51 5.73 -11.33 -2.42
C ASP A 51 5.52 -10.05 -1.63
N ALA A 52 6.35 -9.04 -1.92
CA ALA A 52 6.27 -7.75 -1.27
C ALA A 52 4.92 -7.13 -1.61
N ILE A 53 4.09 -6.96 -0.59
CA ILE A 53 2.80 -6.29 -0.76
C ILE A 53 3.09 -4.84 -1.15
N LYS A 54 2.65 -4.45 -2.34
CA LYS A 54 2.77 -3.09 -2.85
C LYS A 54 1.44 -2.37 -2.67
N ILE A 55 1.47 -1.20 -2.00
CA ILE A 55 0.31 -0.32 -1.93
C ILE A 55 0.51 0.84 -2.90
N ARG A 56 -0.49 1.09 -3.71
CA ARG A 56 -0.46 2.11 -4.76
C ARG A 56 -1.84 2.69 -5.05
N ASP A 57 -1.84 3.81 -5.76
CA ASP A 57 -3.08 4.35 -6.32
C ASP A 57 -3.70 3.37 -7.31
N VAL A 58 -5.03 3.32 -7.34
CA VAL A 58 -5.79 2.53 -8.30
C VAL A 58 -5.58 3.07 -9.71
N ARG A 59 -5.60 2.20 -10.72
CA ARG A 59 -5.47 2.53 -12.14
C ARG A 59 -6.76 2.17 -12.88
N ARG A 60 -7.03 2.83 -14.00
CA ARG A 60 -8.21 2.53 -14.83
C ARG A 60 -8.25 1.07 -15.31
N SER A 61 -7.09 0.44 -15.48
CA SER A 61 -6.97 -0.98 -15.84
C SER A 61 -7.25 -1.96 -14.70
N ASP A 62 -7.44 -1.48 -13.48
CA ASP A 62 -7.65 -2.34 -12.30
C ASP A 62 -9.13 -2.72 -12.09
N PHE A 63 -10.07 -2.20 -12.89
CA PHE A 63 -11.51 -2.37 -12.66
C PHE A 63 -11.93 -3.82 -12.42
N ASP A 64 -11.48 -4.73 -13.28
CA ASP A 64 -11.86 -6.15 -13.22
C ASP A 64 -11.32 -6.86 -11.97
N GLN A 65 -10.22 -6.36 -11.40
CA GLN A 65 -9.67 -6.88 -10.16
C GLN A 65 -10.21 -6.16 -8.92
N TRP A 66 -10.54 -4.87 -9.04
CA TRP A 66 -11.13 -4.07 -7.98
C TRP A 66 -12.57 -4.50 -7.69
N LEU A 67 -13.37 -4.79 -8.73
CA LEU A 67 -14.79 -5.13 -8.61
C LEU A 67 -15.06 -6.30 -7.65
N PRO A 68 -14.36 -7.45 -7.72
CA PRO A 68 -14.56 -8.53 -6.75
C PRO A 68 -14.22 -8.15 -5.31
N LEU A 69 -13.26 -7.25 -5.08
CA LEU A 69 -12.95 -6.75 -3.73
C LEU A 69 -14.04 -5.82 -3.23
N TRP A 70 -14.58 -4.97 -4.11
CA TRP A 70 -15.71 -4.10 -3.83
C TRP A 70 -16.98 -4.89 -3.51
N ASP A 71 -17.28 -5.93 -4.28
CA ASP A 71 -18.38 -6.84 -4.02
C ASP A 71 -18.20 -7.58 -2.68
N GLY A 72 -16.98 -8.02 -2.38
CA GLY A 72 -16.64 -8.63 -1.10
C GLY A 72 -16.83 -7.69 0.09
N TYR A 73 -16.49 -6.41 -0.04
CA TYR A 73 -16.77 -5.38 0.95
C TYR A 73 -18.28 -5.20 1.15
N ASN A 74 -19.04 -5.09 0.05
CA ASN A 74 -20.48 -4.92 0.12
C ASN A 74 -21.18 -6.14 0.72
N ALA A 75 -20.74 -7.34 0.38
CA ALA A 75 -21.25 -8.58 0.96
C ALA A 75 -21.01 -8.65 2.48
N PHE A 76 -19.88 -8.14 2.98
CA PHE A 76 -19.62 -8.06 4.42
C PHE A 76 -20.67 -7.21 5.14
N TYR A 77 -21.16 -6.14 4.51
CA TYR A 77 -22.23 -5.28 5.04
C TYR A 77 -23.64 -5.74 4.60
N LYS A 78 -23.80 -7.00 4.16
CA LYS A 78 -25.07 -7.61 3.74
C LYS A 78 -25.76 -6.88 2.57
N ARG A 79 -24.99 -6.17 1.75
CA ARG A 79 -25.47 -5.55 0.52
C ARG A 79 -25.36 -6.56 -0.63
N VAL A 80 -26.27 -7.54 -0.63
CA VAL A 80 -26.32 -8.64 -1.61
C VAL A 80 -27.77 -8.92 -2.02
N GLY A 81 -27.96 -9.50 -3.20
CA GLY A 81 -29.29 -9.79 -3.71
C GLY A 81 -30.14 -8.52 -3.82
N PRO A 82 -31.33 -8.47 -3.20
CA PRO A 82 -32.21 -7.29 -3.27
C PRO A 82 -31.63 -6.00 -2.68
N THR A 83 -30.62 -6.12 -1.80
CA THR A 83 -29.95 -4.98 -1.16
C THR A 83 -28.60 -4.65 -1.80
N ALA A 84 -28.22 -5.33 -2.89
CA ALA A 84 -26.98 -5.07 -3.61
C ALA A 84 -26.96 -3.65 -4.18
N LEU A 85 -25.77 -3.06 -4.23
CA LEU A 85 -25.61 -1.80 -4.93
C LEU A 85 -25.87 -2.00 -6.44
N SER A 86 -26.52 -1.03 -7.06
CA SER A 86 -26.68 -1.03 -8.51
C SER A 86 -25.33 -0.89 -9.21
N MET A 87 -25.24 -1.42 -10.43
CA MET A 87 -24.04 -1.21 -11.26
C MET A 87 -23.80 0.26 -11.59
N GLU A 88 -24.84 1.08 -11.59
CA GLU A 88 -24.73 2.52 -11.74
C GLU A 88 -23.93 3.14 -10.57
N VAL A 89 -24.29 2.82 -9.33
CA VAL A 89 -23.54 3.28 -8.14
C VAL A 89 -22.10 2.79 -8.18
N THR A 90 -21.88 1.52 -8.54
CA THR A 90 -20.53 0.92 -8.63
C THR A 90 -19.67 1.64 -9.69
N ARG A 91 -20.21 1.88 -10.89
CA ARG A 91 -19.48 2.58 -11.96
C ARG A 91 -19.25 4.05 -11.63
N THR A 92 -20.21 4.70 -11.01
CA THR A 92 -20.08 6.10 -10.56
C THR A 92 -18.97 6.19 -9.50
N THR A 93 -18.96 5.30 -8.51
CA THR A 93 -17.89 5.23 -7.50
C THR A 93 -16.52 5.03 -8.16
N TRP A 94 -16.44 4.11 -9.13
CA TRP A 94 -15.21 3.88 -9.88
C TRP A 94 -14.74 5.12 -10.66
N ALA A 95 -15.65 5.81 -11.33
CA ALA A 95 -15.33 7.01 -12.12
C ALA A 95 -14.78 8.14 -11.25
N ARG A 96 -15.31 8.32 -10.04
CA ARG A 96 -14.88 9.33 -9.08
C ARG A 96 -13.41 9.25 -8.69
N PHE A 97 -12.82 8.06 -8.64
CA PHE A 97 -11.39 7.91 -8.32
C PHE A 97 -10.45 8.58 -9.34
N PHE A 98 -10.95 8.90 -10.52
CA PHE A 98 -10.18 9.47 -11.62
C PHE A 98 -10.63 10.86 -12.02
N ASP A 99 -11.60 11.42 -11.29
CA ASP A 99 -12.08 12.78 -11.47
C ASP A 99 -11.39 13.68 -10.43
N HIS A 100 -10.63 14.65 -10.92
CA HIS A 100 -9.87 15.56 -10.04
C HIS A 100 -10.75 16.56 -9.30
N TYR A 101 -12.01 16.71 -9.67
CA TYR A 101 -12.99 17.53 -8.94
C TYR A 101 -13.65 16.76 -7.78
N GLU A 102 -13.56 15.44 -7.79
CA GLU A 102 -14.12 14.61 -6.74
C GLU A 102 -13.07 14.36 -5.63
N PRO A 103 -13.42 14.58 -4.36
CA PRO A 103 -12.50 14.37 -3.25
C PRO A 103 -12.36 12.90 -2.84
N VAL A 104 -12.70 11.97 -3.73
CA VAL A 104 -12.79 10.52 -3.49
C VAL A 104 -11.59 9.83 -4.10
N HIS A 105 -10.88 9.06 -3.30
CA HIS A 105 -9.63 8.40 -3.68
C HIS A 105 -9.65 6.92 -3.34
N CYS A 106 -8.84 6.15 -4.06
CA CYS A 106 -8.68 4.72 -3.82
C CYS A 106 -7.20 4.31 -3.86
N LEU A 107 -6.75 3.59 -2.82
CA LEU A 107 -5.52 2.82 -2.85
C LEU A 107 -5.84 1.33 -2.90
N VAL A 108 -4.96 0.58 -3.55
CA VAL A 108 -5.04 -0.87 -3.64
C VAL A 108 -3.76 -1.51 -3.12
N ALA A 109 -3.91 -2.68 -2.52
CA ALA A 109 -2.79 -3.54 -2.17
C ALA A 109 -2.65 -4.63 -3.24
N GLU A 110 -1.48 -4.73 -3.82
CA GLU A 110 -1.14 -5.69 -4.88
C GLU A 110 -0.05 -6.64 -4.39
N ALA A 111 -0.22 -7.94 -4.67
CA ALA A 111 0.80 -8.97 -4.49
C ALA A 111 0.79 -9.87 -5.73
N THR A 112 1.96 -10.14 -6.31
CA THR A 112 2.11 -11.00 -7.51
C THR A 112 1.16 -10.62 -8.66
N GLY A 113 0.95 -9.33 -8.91
CA GLY A 113 0.07 -8.83 -9.98
C GLY A 113 -1.43 -8.97 -9.69
N LYS A 114 -1.81 -9.39 -8.47
CA LYS A 114 -3.22 -9.48 -8.04
C LYS A 114 -3.54 -8.43 -6.99
N LEU A 115 -4.71 -7.83 -7.11
CA LEU A 115 -5.23 -6.97 -6.05
C LEU A 115 -5.78 -7.84 -4.91
N ILE A 116 -5.32 -7.57 -3.70
CA ILE A 116 -5.67 -8.33 -2.48
C ILE A 116 -6.32 -7.48 -1.40
N GLY A 117 -6.48 -6.19 -1.64
CA GLY A 117 -7.17 -5.28 -0.74
C GLY A 117 -7.36 -3.91 -1.38
N LEU A 118 -8.31 -3.15 -0.84
CA LEU A 118 -8.62 -1.79 -1.22
C LEU A 118 -8.90 -0.92 0.01
N VAL A 119 -8.70 0.38 -0.15
CA VAL A 119 -9.17 1.41 0.77
C VAL A 119 -9.68 2.60 -0.04
N HIS A 120 -10.88 3.07 0.30
CA HIS A 120 -11.43 4.33 -0.21
C HIS A 120 -11.32 5.38 0.88
N TYR A 121 -10.94 6.59 0.51
CA TYR A 121 -10.88 7.72 1.44
C TYR A 121 -11.31 9.01 0.76
N ILE A 122 -11.81 9.93 1.57
CA ILE A 122 -12.45 11.16 1.11
C ILE A 122 -11.85 12.33 1.85
N PHE A 123 -11.49 13.38 1.14
CA PHE A 123 -11.14 14.66 1.76
C PHE A 123 -12.37 15.56 1.84
N HIS A 124 -12.57 16.17 2.99
CA HIS A 124 -13.60 17.17 3.17
C HIS A 124 -13.11 18.37 4.00
N ARG A 125 -13.80 19.50 3.88
CA ARG A 125 -13.48 20.68 4.66
C ARG A 125 -13.96 20.53 6.10
N SER A 126 -13.26 21.20 7.00
CA SER A 126 -13.66 21.40 8.40
C SER A 126 -13.77 22.88 8.66
N THR A 127 -14.73 23.27 9.50
CA THR A 127 -14.90 24.66 9.93
C THR A 127 -13.88 25.08 11.00
N THR A 128 -13.16 24.12 11.57
CA THR A 128 -12.19 24.36 12.66
C THR A 128 -10.76 24.08 12.26
N MET A 129 -10.49 23.77 10.97
CA MET A 129 -9.16 23.45 10.45
C MET A 129 -8.90 24.17 9.15
N LEU A 130 -7.65 24.61 8.93
CA LEU A 130 -7.24 25.23 7.67
C LEU A 130 -7.12 24.19 6.54
N GLY A 131 -6.51 23.06 6.83
CA GLY A 131 -6.37 21.94 5.90
C GLY A 131 -7.63 21.07 5.83
N PRO A 132 -7.67 20.13 4.87
CA PRO A 132 -8.76 19.16 4.78
C PRO A 132 -8.71 18.16 5.93
N THR A 133 -9.84 17.52 6.20
CA THR A 133 -9.92 16.32 7.03
C THR A 133 -10.05 15.10 6.12
N CYS A 134 -9.42 14.01 6.46
CA CYS A 134 -9.49 12.76 5.71
C CYS A 134 -10.44 11.78 6.40
N TYR A 135 -11.48 11.34 5.69
CA TYR A 135 -12.36 10.28 6.10
C TYR A 135 -12.01 8.99 5.36
N LEU A 136 -11.55 7.96 6.08
CA LEU A 136 -11.35 6.63 5.53
C LEU A 136 -12.72 5.94 5.47
N GLN A 137 -13.26 5.84 4.25
CA GLN A 137 -14.65 5.41 4.00
C GLN A 137 -14.80 3.90 4.05
N ASP A 138 -13.98 3.18 3.29
CA ASP A 138 -14.08 1.74 3.11
C ASP A 138 -12.70 1.10 3.22
N LEU A 139 -12.58 -0.05 3.90
CA LEU A 139 -11.38 -0.85 3.98
C LEU A 139 -11.73 -2.32 3.82
N PHE A 140 -11.12 -2.98 2.85
CA PHE A 140 -11.34 -4.40 2.62
C PHE A 140 -10.05 -5.13 2.24
N THR A 141 -9.92 -6.37 2.72
CA THR A 141 -8.87 -7.31 2.32
C THR A 141 -9.49 -8.65 1.98
N SER A 142 -9.00 -9.29 0.92
CA SER A 142 -9.43 -10.64 0.57
C SER A 142 -9.18 -11.60 1.72
N LYS A 143 -9.91 -12.72 1.76
CA LYS A 143 -9.77 -13.71 2.86
C LYS A 143 -8.33 -14.23 2.97
N GLU A 144 -7.69 -14.47 1.83
CA GLU A 144 -6.35 -15.00 1.70
C GLU A 144 -5.26 -14.01 2.14
N ALA A 145 -5.59 -12.73 2.15
CA ALA A 145 -4.70 -11.64 2.55
C ALA A 145 -4.83 -11.25 4.03
N ARG A 146 -5.83 -11.78 4.74
CA ARG A 146 -6.04 -11.47 6.16
C ARG A 146 -4.90 -12.00 7.02
N GLY A 147 -4.61 -11.30 8.12
CA GLY A 147 -3.51 -11.66 9.02
C GLY A 147 -2.10 -11.35 8.50
N LYS A 148 -1.96 -10.88 7.25
CA LYS A 148 -0.67 -10.58 6.61
C LYS A 148 -0.31 -9.08 6.64
N GLY A 149 -0.98 -8.28 7.46
CA GLY A 149 -0.70 -6.85 7.61
C GLY A 149 -1.26 -5.94 6.50
N VAL A 150 -1.97 -6.48 5.49
CA VAL A 150 -2.49 -5.71 4.34
C VAL A 150 -3.39 -4.56 4.79
N GLY A 151 -4.36 -4.82 5.66
CA GLY A 151 -5.26 -3.78 6.17
C GLY A 151 -4.53 -2.67 6.92
N ARG A 152 -3.53 -3.03 7.76
CA ARG A 152 -2.67 -2.06 8.44
C ARG A 152 -1.90 -1.21 7.43
N GLY A 153 -1.28 -1.85 6.44
CA GLY A 153 -0.53 -1.15 5.40
C GLY A 153 -1.39 -0.15 4.64
N LEU A 154 -2.62 -0.53 4.26
CA LEU A 154 -3.56 0.36 3.57
C LEU A 154 -3.91 1.59 4.43
N VAL A 155 -4.19 1.41 5.73
CA VAL A 155 -4.49 2.54 6.64
C VAL A 155 -3.27 3.47 6.77
N ILE A 156 -2.07 2.93 6.95
CA ILE A 156 -0.83 3.72 7.05
C ILE A 156 -0.59 4.50 5.75
N ALA A 157 -0.84 3.89 4.59
CA ALA A 157 -0.74 4.60 3.31
C ALA A 157 -1.74 5.76 3.19
N VAL A 158 -2.96 5.62 3.73
CA VAL A 158 -3.92 6.74 3.83
C VAL A 158 -3.37 7.83 4.74
N TYR A 159 -2.71 7.50 5.87
CA TYR A 159 -2.07 8.52 6.73
C TYR A 159 -1.04 9.36 5.97
N GLU A 160 -0.20 8.70 5.17
CA GLU A 160 0.81 9.39 4.36
C GLU A 160 0.16 10.28 3.29
N ARG A 161 -0.91 9.82 2.63
CA ARG A 161 -1.67 10.63 1.67
C ARG A 161 -2.33 11.83 2.35
N ALA A 162 -2.94 11.63 3.49
CA ALA A 162 -3.57 12.68 4.26
C ALA A 162 -2.56 13.73 4.71
N LYS A 163 -1.41 13.32 5.25
CA LYS A 163 -0.32 14.19 5.63
C LYS A 163 0.20 15.01 4.44
N SER A 164 0.42 14.37 3.30
CA SER A 164 0.86 15.05 2.07
C SER A 164 -0.15 16.06 1.55
N ALA A 165 -1.45 15.85 1.80
CA ALA A 165 -2.53 16.79 1.47
C ALA A 165 -2.72 17.92 2.52
N GLY A 166 -1.89 17.97 3.56
CA GLY A 166 -2.00 18.94 4.65
C GLY A 166 -3.12 18.65 5.64
N SER A 167 -3.64 17.42 5.65
CA SER A 167 -4.62 16.97 6.65
C SER A 167 -3.91 16.66 7.97
N THR A 168 -4.48 17.13 9.05
CA THR A 168 -4.00 16.85 10.42
C THR A 168 -4.79 15.74 11.10
N ARG A 169 -5.82 15.20 10.44
CA ARG A 169 -6.67 14.15 11.00
C ARG A 169 -7.17 13.19 9.95
N VAL A 170 -6.99 11.88 10.23
CA VAL A 170 -7.69 10.79 9.55
C VAL A 170 -8.63 10.14 10.56
N TYR A 171 -9.86 9.88 10.16
CA TYR A 171 -10.84 9.23 11.01
C TYR A 171 -11.72 8.28 10.19
N TRP A 172 -12.34 7.32 10.87
CA TRP A 172 -13.26 6.35 10.25
C TRP A 172 -14.29 5.87 11.25
N GLN A 173 -15.22 5.09 10.74
CA GLN A 173 -16.25 4.42 11.53
C GLN A 173 -16.19 2.92 11.29
N THR A 174 -16.53 2.15 12.27
CA THR A 174 -16.72 0.71 12.15
C THR A 174 -17.90 0.28 13.00
N HIS A 175 -18.55 -0.81 12.59
CA HIS A 175 -19.65 -1.37 13.40
C HIS A 175 -19.09 -1.95 14.70
N GLU A 176 -19.82 -1.78 15.81
CA GLU A 176 -19.42 -2.27 17.13
C GLU A 176 -19.20 -3.79 17.18
N SER A 177 -19.91 -4.56 16.34
CA SER A 177 -19.73 -6.01 16.21
C SER A 177 -18.51 -6.41 15.39
N ASN A 178 -17.81 -5.46 14.73
CA ASN A 178 -16.63 -5.75 13.90
C ASN A 178 -15.34 -5.84 14.75
N VAL A 179 -15.33 -6.78 15.71
CA VAL A 179 -14.24 -6.96 16.68
C VAL A 179 -12.88 -7.17 16.01
N ASN A 180 -12.84 -7.87 14.86
CA ASN A 180 -11.57 -8.11 14.16
C ASN A 180 -10.94 -6.82 13.62
N ALA A 181 -11.75 -5.92 13.07
CA ALA A 181 -11.24 -4.63 12.61
C ALA A 181 -10.86 -3.73 13.80
N GLN A 182 -11.64 -3.74 14.87
CA GLN A 182 -11.36 -2.97 16.09
C GLN A 182 -10.00 -3.35 16.69
N ARG A 183 -9.64 -4.64 16.73
CA ARG A 183 -8.30 -5.08 17.18
C ARG A 183 -7.17 -4.45 16.38
N LEU A 184 -7.33 -4.30 15.06
CA LEU A 184 -6.37 -3.58 14.24
C LEU A 184 -6.36 -2.10 14.60
N TYR A 185 -7.52 -1.47 14.65
CA TYR A 185 -7.67 -0.04 14.85
C TYR A 185 -7.13 0.43 16.19
N ASP A 186 -7.36 -0.32 17.27
CA ASP A 186 -6.84 -0.04 18.61
C ASP A 186 -5.29 -0.07 18.67
N THR A 187 -4.60 -0.61 17.63
CA THR A 187 -3.13 -0.58 17.52
C THR A 187 -2.57 0.58 16.71
N ILE A 188 -3.42 1.32 15.99
CA ILE A 188 -2.98 2.37 15.03
C ILE A 188 -3.73 3.69 15.19
N ALA A 189 -4.74 3.73 16.05
CA ALA A 189 -5.52 4.91 16.35
C ALA A 189 -6.12 4.79 17.75
N GLU A 190 -6.79 5.84 18.17
CA GLU A 190 -7.55 5.90 19.42
C GLU A 190 -9.03 6.09 19.15
N ARG A 191 -9.88 5.70 20.09
CA ARG A 191 -11.31 5.94 20.02
C ARG A 191 -11.59 7.40 20.36
N SER A 192 -12.25 8.09 19.42
CA SER A 192 -12.50 9.53 19.55
C SER A 192 -13.49 9.92 20.65
N GLY A 193 -14.29 8.97 21.15
CA GLY A 193 -15.39 9.23 22.08
C GLY A 193 -16.66 9.78 21.42
N PHE A 194 -16.64 10.15 20.14
CA PHE A 194 -17.84 10.58 19.42
C PHE A 194 -18.68 9.39 18.99
N ILE A 195 -20.00 9.56 19.04
CA ILE A 195 -20.99 8.63 18.50
C ILE A 195 -21.60 9.19 17.22
N VAL A 196 -22.09 8.32 16.36
CA VAL A 196 -22.70 8.68 15.08
C VAL A 196 -24.20 8.66 15.18
N TYR A 197 -24.84 9.75 14.80
CA TYR A 197 -26.29 9.79 14.57
C TYR A 197 -26.56 9.76 13.07
N ARG A 198 -27.52 8.97 12.64
CA ARG A 198 -27.94 8.85 11.25
C ARG A 198 -29.45 9.00 11.11
N LYS A 199 -29.88 9.77 10.14
CA LYS A 199 -31.26 9.84 9.67
C LYS A 199 -31.26 9.57 8.18
N ASP A 200 -31.92 8.49 7.76
CA ASP A 200 -32.13 8.23 6.34
C ASP A 200 -33.28 9.16 5.86
N LEU A 201 -33.04 9.82 4.73
CA LEU A 201 -34.03 10.70 4.09
C LEU A 201 -34.58 9.93 2.89
N SER A 202 -35.84 9.60 2.94
CA SER A 202 -36.60 8.96 1.84
C SER A 202 -37.13 9.99 0.87
#